data_c3d063de9821fc6bd54a2605b325021d
#
_entry.id   c3d063de9821fc6bd54a2605b325021d
#
_cell.length_a   1.000
_cell.length_b   1.000
_cell.length_c   1.000
_cell.angle_alpha   90.00
_cell.angle_beta   90.00
_cell.angle_gamma   90.00
#
_symmetry.space_group_name_H-M   'P 1'
#
loop_
_entity.id
_entity.type
_entity.pdbx_description
1 polymer ?
#
loop_
_entity_poly.entity_id
_entity_poly.type
_entity_poly.pdbx_seq_one_letter_code
_entity_poly.pdbx_strand_id
1 'polypeptide(L)'
;MIDLSPLARRLAGTPLAEWATTLQARLDAKMEKGHGDLERWQSALDALPNVVPTEVDLLNGLTLDTDCDDETRAQMRQALMGLSPWRKGPFDLFGVHVDTEWHSDWKWSRVSPHIDLQGKRILDVGCGNGYYMWRMLGAGAHSVIGVDPNWLFFCQFQAVQRYLQQEAAWHLPFPFEDLPANLE
;
A
#
# COMPACT_ATOMS: atom_id res chain seq x y z
N MET A 1 -11.36 8.05 -7.89
CA MET A 1 -12.13 7.43 -6.77
C MET A 1 -11.64 6.00 -6.63
N ILE A 2 -11.32 5.57 -5.42
CA ILE A 2 -10.84 4.20 -5.16
C ILE A 2 -12.05 3.30 -5.06
N ASP A 3 -12.05 2.24 -5.87
CA ASP A 3 -13.12 1.24 -5.91
C ASP A 3 -12.74 0.03 -5.05
N LEU A 4 -13.49 -0.23 -3.99
CA LEU A 4 -13.34 -1.40 -3.12
C LEU A 4 -14.26 -2.57 -3.52
N SER A 5 -15.04 -2.45 -4.60
CA SER A 5 -15.90 -3.54 -5.08
C SER A 5 -15.14 -4.83 -5.38
N PRO A 6 -13.89 -4.80 -5.94
CA PRO A 6 -13.14 -6.04 -6.14
C PRO A 6 -12.81 -6.74 -4.83
N LEU A 7 -12.48 -5.99 -3.76
CA LEU A 7 -12.27 -6.56 -2.43
C LEU A 7 -13.56 -7.19 -1.89
N ALA A 8 -14.70 -6.49 -2.02
CA ALA A 8 -15.99 -7.02 -1.58
C ALA A 8 -16.34 -8.32 -2.32
N ARG A 9 -16.11 -8.38 -3.63
CA ARG A 9 -16.28 -9.63 -4.41
C ARG A 9 -15.36 -10.75 -3.93
N ARG A 10 -14.11 -10.43 -3.60
CA ARG A 10 -13.12 -11.42 -3.11
C ARG A 10 -13.48 -11.98 -1.74
N LEU A 11 -14.12 -11.19 -0.90
CA LEU A 11 -14.59 -11.60 0.42
C LEU A 11 -15.99 -12.20 0.42
N ALA A 12 -16.70 -12.18 -0.72
CA ALA A 12 -18.01 -12.82 -0.85
C ALA A 12 -17.91 -14.33 -0.53
N GLY A 13 -18.87 -14.83 0.27
CA GLY A 13 -18.87 -16.23 0.71
C GLY A 13 -17.92 -16.53 1.86
N THR A 14 -17.22 -15.55 2.41
CA THR A 14 -16.44 -15.65 3.64
C THR A 14 -17.18 -15.04 4.83
N PRO A 15 -16.77 -15.30 6.09
CA PRO A 15 -17.35 -14.61 7.26
C PRO A 15 -17.22 -13.08 7.21
N LEU A 16 -16.32 -12.55 6.37
CA LEU A 16 -16.11 -11.11 6.19
C LEU A 16 -17.05 -10.48 5.13
N ALA A 17 -17.92 -11.24 4.49
CA ALA A 17 -18.75 -10.75 3.38
C ALA A 17 -19.65 -9.57 3.80
N GLU A 18 -20.29 -9.65 4.96
CA GLU A 18 -21.15 -8.56 5.46
C GLU A 18 -20.34 -7.29 5.72
N TRP A 19 -19.21 -7.41 6.42
CA TRP A 19 -18.30 -6.28 6.65
C TRP A 19 -17.82 -5.66 5.32
N ALA A 20 -17.45 -6.49 4.35
CA ALA A 20 -16.94 -6.03 3.06
C ALA A 20 -17.95 -5.16 2.30
N THR A 21 -19.27 -5.40 2.46
CA THR A 21 -20.30 -4.56 1.83
C THR A 21 -20.34 -3.13 2.37
N THR A 22 -19.80 -2.90 3.57
CA THR A 22 -19.78 -1.57 4.21
C THR A 22 -18.57 -0.72 3.84
N LEU A 23 -17.53 -1.33 3.27
CA LEU A 23 -16.22 -0.69 3.10
C LEU A 23 -16.24 0.53 2.19
N GLN A 24 -16.98 0.44 1.06
CA GLN A 24 -17.05 1.57 0.13
C GLN A 24 -17.73 2.77 0.77
N ALA A 25 -18.89 2.58 1.41
CA ALA A 25 -19.61 3.66 2.08
C ALA A 25 -18.79 4.30 3.21
N ARG A 26 -18.00 3.49 3.94
CA ARG A 26 -17.09 4.00 4.97
C ARG A 26 -15.92 4.81 4.37
N LEU A 27 -15.38 4.34 3.26
CA LEU A 27 -14.31 5.08 2.56
C LEU A 27 -14.85 6.42 2.05
N ASP A 28 -16.01 6.42 1.42
CA ASP A 28 -16.64 7.62 0.89
C ASP A 28 -16.93 8.64 2.01
N ALA A 29 -17.51 8.19 3.13
CA ALA A 29 -17.74 9.05 4.29
C ALA A 29 -16.43 9.61 4.89
N LYS A 30 -15.36 8.81 4.91
CA LYS A 30 -14.05 9.28 5.36
C LYS A 30 -13.43 10.27 4.38
N MET A 31 -13.60 10.06 3.08
CA MET A 31 -13.18 11.00 2.03
C MET A 31 -13.92 12.33 2.14
N GLU A 32 -15.24 12.29 2.36
CA GLU A 32 -16.07 13.50 2.56
C GLU A 32 -15.64 14.30 3.79
N LYS A 33 -15.30 13.62 4.89
CA LYS A 33 -14.75 14.26 6.09
C LYS A 33 -13.42 14.95 5.79
N GLY A 34 -12.63 14.38 4.86
CA GLY A 34 -11.36 14.91 4.40
C GLY A 34 -10.25 14.93 5.44
N HIS A 35 -9.13 15.55 5.04
CA HIS A 35 -7.98 15.88 5.88
C HIS A 35 -7.35 17.16 5.31
N GLY A 36 -6.81 18.03 6.16
CA GLY A 36 -6.28 19.31 5.72
C GLY A 36 -5.19 19.24 4.65
N ASP A 37 -4.41 18.16 4.63
CA ASP A 37 -3.35 17.93 3.63
C ASP A 37 -3.78 17.02 2.47
N LEU A 38 -5.01 16.53 2.43
CA LEU A 38 -5.43 15.50 1.44
C LEU A 38 -5.29 16.00 0.01
N GLU A 39 -5.65 17.27 -0.25
CA GLU A 39 -5.51 17.88 -1.57
C GLU A 39 -4.04 17.94 -2.02
N ARG A 40 -3.12 18.28 -1.11
CA ARG A 40 -1.68 18.29 -1.38
C ARG A 40 -1.17 16.89 -1.74
N TRP A 41 -1.57 15.86 -0.98
CA TRP A 41 -1.16 14.48 -1.26
C TRP A 41 -1.77 13.94 -2.54
N GLN A 42 -3.03 14.28 -2.83
CA GLN A 42 -3.67 13.93 -4.09
C GLN A 42 -2.95 14.57 -5.27
N SER A 43 -2.59 15.85 -5.18
CA SER A 43 -1.79 16.53 -6.20
C SER A 43 -0.44 15.85 -6.43
N ALA A 44 0.20 15.36 -5.37
CA ALA A 44 1.44 14.61 -5.49
C ALA A 44 1.24 13.25 -6.17
N LEU A 45 0.15 12.53 -5.87
CA LEU A 45 -0.22 11.30 -6.58
C LEU A 45 -0.51 11.54 -8.06
N ASP A 46 -1.22 12.61 -8.39
CA ASP A 46 -1.57 12.97 -9.78
C ASP A 46 -0.34 13.39 -10.58
N ALA A 47 0.68 13.96 -9.91
CA ALA A 47 1.95 14.33 -10.52
C ALA A 47 2.90 13.15 -10.77
N LEU A 48 2.62 11.95 -10.27
CA LEU A 48 3.44 10.76 -10.56
C LEU A 48 3.44 10.48 -12.07
N PRO A 49 4.62 10.24 -12.68
CA PRO A 49 4.72 9.97 -14.12
C PRO A 49 4.03 8.67 -14.50
N ASN A 50 3.57 8.60 -15.75
CA ASN A 50 2.92 7.40 -16.26
C ASN A 50 3.97 6.46 -16.86
N VAL A 51 4.53 5.59 -16.04
CA VAL A 51 5.51 4.57 -16.41
C VAL A 51 5.00 3.18 -16.03
N VAL A 52 5.46 2.17 -16.74
CA VAL A 52 5.12 0.77 -16.46
C VAL A 52 6.38 0.05 -16.01
N PRO A 53 6.41 -0.59 -14.84
CA PRO A 53 7.58 -1.33 -14.39
C PRO A 53 7.81 -2.55 -15.29
N THR A 54 9.05 -2.73 -15.73
CA THR A 54 9.51 -3.93 -16.44
C THR A 54 10.15 -4.91 -15.48
N GLU A 55 10.61 -4.44 -14.31
CA GLU A 55 11.17 -5.24 -13.25
C GLU A 55 10.47 -4.91 -11.93
N VAL A 56 10.11 -5.97 -11.18
CA VAL A 56 9.45 -5.87 -9.88
C VAL A 56 10.09 -6.87 -8.93
N ASP A 57 10.70 -6.39 -7.85
CA ASP A 57 11.16 -7.24 -6.75
C ASP A 57 10.48 -6.82 -5.45
N LEU A 58 9.63 -7.70 -4.95
CA LEU A 58 8.97 -7.57 -3.65
C LEU A 58 9.52 -8.55 -2.62
N LEU A 59 10.37 -9.50 -3.06
CA LEU A 59 10.92 -10.55 -2.20
C LEU A 59 12.19 -10.08 -1.49
N ASN A 60 13.14 -9.47 -2.20
CA ASN A 60 14.43 -9.06 -1.63
C ASN A 60 14.42 -7.60 -1.18
N GLY A 61 13.59 -6.77 -1.82
CA GLY A 61 13.40 -5.36 -1.52
C GLY A 61 11.98 -4.89 -1.76
N LEU A 62 11.80 -3.62 -1.99
CA LEU A 62 10.64 -3.05 -2.63
C LEU A 62 11.16 -2.21 -3.80
N THR A 63 11.35 -2.88 -4.91
CA THR A 63 11.96 -2.31 -6.11
C THR A 63 11.01 -2.42 -7.29
N LEU A 64 10.75 -1.30 -7.93
CA LEU A 64 10.06 -1.19 -9.21
C LEU A 64 11.00 -0.47 -10.16
N ASP A 65 11.34 -1.05 -11.30
CA ASP A 65 12.25 -0.43 -12.23
C ASP A 65 11.80 -0.56 -13.68
N THR A 66 12.24 0.38 -14.49
CA THR A 66 12.12 0.40 -15.94
C THR A 66 13.16 1.38 -16.50
N ASP A 67 13.50 1.21 -17.76
CA ASP A 67 14.31 2.24 -18.43
C ASP A 67 13.48 3.51 -18.62
N CYS A 68 13.91 4.60 -18.00
CA CYS A 68 13.29 5.91 -18.09
C CYS A 68 14.35 7.02 -18.11
N ASP A 69 14.00 8.16 -18.70
CA ASP A 69 14.89 9.31 -18.80
C ASP A 69 15.04 10.07 -17.47
N ASP A 70 15.99 10.98 -17.43
CA ASP A 70 16.27 11.78 -16.22
C ASP A 70 15.14 12.74 -15.87
N GLU A 71 14.36 13.21 -16.86
CA GLU A 71 13.19 14.06 -16.64
C GLU A 71 12.09 13.30 -15.90
N THR A 72 11.79 12.08 -16.35
CA THR A 72 10.85 11.17 -15.70
C THR A 72 11.27 10.84 -14.26
N ARG A 73 12.58 10.56 -14.04
CA ARG A 73 13.12 10.33 -12.68
C ARG A 73 13.00 11.57 -11.79
N ALA A 74 13.25 12.76 -12.34
CA ALA A 74 13.12 14.01 -11.60
C ALA A 74 11.66 14.27 -11.21
N GLN A 75 10.72 14.05 -12.13
CA GLN A 75 9.29 14.14 -11.86
C GLN A 75 8.86 13.13 -10.78
N MET A 76 9.29 11.88 -10.88
CA MET A 76 9.05 10.83 -9.88
C MET A 76 9.53 11.27 -8.50
N ARG A 77 10.77 11.74 -8.40
CA ARG A 77 11.36 12.23 -7.15
C ARG A 77 10.54 13.36 -6.54
N GLN A 78 10.15 14.34 -7.34
CA GLN A 78 9.38 15.48 -6.88
C GLN A 78 7.99 15.04 -6.36
N ALA A 79 7.30 14.16 -7.06
CA ALA A 79 6.01 13.63 -6.67
C ALA A 79 6.11 12.83 -5.36
N LEU A 80 7.10 11.94 -5.22
CA LEU A 80 7.32 11.16 -4.00
C LEU A 80 7.71 12.04 -2.81
N MET A 81 8.45 13.14 -3.03
CA MET A 81 8.73 14.13 -1.98
C MET A 81 7.46 14.84 -1.50
N GLY A 82 6.47 15.06 -2.37
CA GLY A 82 5.16 15.60 -2.01
C GLY A 82 4.38 14.72 -1.02
N LEU A 83 4.73 13.44 -0.95
CA LEU A 83 4.18 12.45 -0.01
C LEU A 83 5.05 12.24 1.24
N SER A 84 6.01 13.12 1.52
CA SER A 84 6.85 13.03 2.72
C SER A 84 6.07 13.47 3.98
N PRO A 85 6.45 12.93 5.19
CA PRO A 85 7.57 12.05 5.46
C PRO A 85 7.27 10.57 5.21
N TRP A 86 8.25 9.84 4.65
CA TRP A 86 8.20 8.39 4.50
C TRP A 86 8.79 7.73 5.75
N ARG A 87 7.99 6.90 6.44
CA ARG A 87 8.41 6.34 7.72
C ARG A 87 8.91 4.90 7.63
N LYS A 88 8.23 4.05 6.87
CA LYS A 88 8.60 2.64 6.66
C LYS A 88 9.16 2.47 5.25
N GLY A 89 10.24 1.68 5.09
CA GLY A 89 10.88 1.41 3.82
C GLY A 89 12.22 0.69 4.00
N PRO A 90 13.18 0.85 3.09
CA PRO A 90 13.21 1.79 1.95
C PRO A 90 12.41 1.33 0.72
N PHE A 91 12.24 2.22 -0.25
CA PHE A 91 11.65 1.93 -1.55
C PHE A 91 12.62 2.36 -2.65
N ASP A 92 12.73 1.57 -3.70
CA ASP A 92 13.46 1.91 -4.92
C ASP A 92 12.46 1.95 -6.08
N LEU A 93 12.09 3.16 -6.50
CA LEU A 93 11.02 3.38 -7.47
C LEU A 93 11.59 4.08 -8.71
N PHE A 94 11.81 3.32 -9.79
CA PHE A 94 12.27 3.81 -11.09
C PHE A 94 13.58 4.62 -10.98
N GLY A 95 14.56 4.08 -10.24
CA GLY A 95 15.83 4.71 -9.98
C GLY A 95 15.80 5.85 -8.93
N VAL A 96 14.65 6.06 -8.28
CA VAL A 96 14.53 6.98 -7.15
C VAL A 96 14.55 6.20 -5.85
N HIS A 97 15.65 6.32 -5.09
CA HIS A 97 15.74 5.77 -3.74
C HIS A 97 14.98 6.67 -2.76
N VAL A 98 13.96 6.10 -2.09
CA VAL A 98 13.21 6.73 -1.02
C VAL A 98 13.73 6.18 0.29
N ASP A 99 14.70 6.89 0.88
CA ASP A 99 15.16 6.62 2.23
C ASP A 99 14.06 6.98 3.25
N THR A 100 13.99 6.25 4.34
CA THR A 100 12.88 6.34 5.28
C THR A 100 13.36 6.44 6.72
N GLU A 101 12.51 7.03 7.58
CA GLU A 101 12.83 7.22 8.98
C GLU A 101 13.17 5.88 9.69
N TRP A 102 12.49 4.79 9.31
CA TRP A 102 12.69 3.46 9.84
C TRP A 102 13.06 2.47 8.74
N HIS A 103 14.20 1.83 8.88
CA HIS A 103 14.62 0.71 8.03
C HIS A 103 13.80 -0.54 8.33
N SER A 104 12.64 -0.63 7.71
CA SER A 104 11.70 -1.75 7.87
C SER A 104 12.23 -3.05 7.26
N ASP A 105 13.14 -2.96 6.29
CA ASP A 105 13.89 -4.06 5.69
C ASP A 105 14.71 -4.83 6.72
N TRP A 106 15.34 -4.14 7.68
CA TRP A 106 16.10 -4.78 8.76
C TRP A 106 15.22 -5.58 9.71
N LYS A 107 14.01 -5.07 10.00
CA LYS A 107 13.03 -5.83 10.80
C LYS A 107 12.50 -7.01 9.99
N TRP A 108 12.20 -6.81 8.71
CA TRP A 108 11.71 -7.86 7.83
C TRP A 108 12.70 -9.00 7.71
N SER A 109 13.98 -8.73 7.50
CA SER A 109 15.04 -9.75 7.40
C SER A 109 15.19 -10.63 8.65
N ARG A 110 14.81 -10.10 9.83
CA ARG A 110 14.81 -10.85 11.08
C ARG A 110 13.55 -11.66 11.30
N VAL A 111 12.43 -11.25 10.74
CA VAL A 111 11.11 -11.89 10.96
C VAL A 111 10.79 -12.90 9.86
N SER A 112 11.05 -12.56 8.59
CA SER A 112 10.63 -13.36 7.44
C SER A 112 11.16 -14.79 7.43
N PRO A 113 12.39 -15.13 7.91
CA PRO A 113 12.87 -16.51 7.96
C PRO A 113 12.10 -17.41 8.94
N HIS A 114 11.30 -16.83 9.83
CA HIS A 114 10.60 -17.53 10.91
C HIS A 114 9.10 -17.66 10.68
N ILE A 115 8.59 -17.16 9.55
CA ILE A 115 7.17 -17.19 9.22
C ILE A 115 6.95 -17.80 7.83
N ASP A 116 5.99 -18.70 7.73
CA ASP A 116 5.53 -19.20 6.44
C ASP A 116 4.32 -18.40 5.96
N LEU A 117 4.50 -17.66 4.87
CA LEU A 117 3.48 -16.81 4.28
C LEU A 117 2.87 -17.41 3.01
N GLN A 118 3.41 -18.54 2.53
CA GLN A 118 2.97 -19.14 1.27
C GLN A 118 1.46 -19.43 1.28
N GLY A 119 0.73 -18.83 0.37
CA GLY A 119 -0.71 -19.01 0.20
C GLY A 119 -1.58 -18.44 1.34
N LYS A 120 -1.00 -17.74 2.32
CA LYS A 120 -1.75 -17.20 3.45
C LYS A 120 -2.55 -15.95 3.07
N ARG A 121 -3.71 -15.81 3.70
CA ARG A 121 -4.47 -14.55 3.75
C ARG A 121 -4.07 -13.81 5.02
N ILE A 122 -3.69 -12.56 4.90
CA ILE A 122 -3.06 -11.81 5.99
C ILE A 122 -3.87 -10.54 6.25
N LEU A 123 -4.06 -10.24 7.53
CA LEU A 123 -4.50 -8.94 8.01
C LEU A 123 -3.30 -8.25 8.70
N ASP A 124 -2.89 -7.09 8.18
CA ASP A 124 -1.81 -6.27 8.72
C ASP A 124 -2.42 -5.06 9.46
N VAL A 125 -2.42 -5.13 10.78
CA VAL A 125 -2.97 -4.07 11.64
C VAL A 125 -1.88 -3.04 11.96
N GLY A 126 -2.14 -1.77 11.63
CA GLY A 126 -1.11 -0.71 11.69
C GLY A 126 -0.12 -0.84 10.53
N CYS A 127 -0.63 -1.16 9.34
CA CYS A 127 0.18 -1.45 8.16
C CYS A 127 1.07 -0.26 7.72
N GLY A 128 0.75 0.95 8.17
CA GLY A 128 1.45 2.16 7.74
C GLY A 128 1.31 2.36 6.23
N ASN A 129 2.39 2.67 5.55
CA ASN A 129 2.41 2.85 4.10
C ASN A 129 2.41 1.54 3.27
N GLY A 130 2.17 0.40 3.93
CA GLY A 130 2.07 -0.89 3.26
C GLY A 130 3.40 -1.57 2.93
N TYR A 131 4.54 -1.08 3.41
CA TYR A 131 5.84 -1.69 3.12
C TYR A 131 5.84 -3.21 3.37
N TYR A 132 5.38 -3.65 4.56
CA TYR A 132 5.33 -5.08 4.87
C TYR A 132 4.28 -5.83 4.05
N MET A 133 3.19 -5.19 3.66
CA MET A 133 2.16 -5.81 2.81
C MET A 133 2.77 -6.27 1.48
N TRP A 134 3.58 -5.40 0.85
CA TRP A 134 4.29 -5.72 -0.39
C TRP A 134 5.31 -6.84 -0.19
N ARG A 135 6.07 -6.78 0.91
CA ARG A 135 7.05 -7.82 1.26
C ARG A 135 6.39 -9.18 1.52
N MET A 136 5.20 -9.20 2.15
CA MET A 136 4.40 -10.41 2.37
C MET A 136 3.90 -11.01 1.05
N LEU A 137 3.46 -10.17 0.10
CA LEU A 137 3.10 -10.65 -1.24
C LEU A 137 4.30 -11.23 -1.98
N GLY A 138 5.46 -10.56 -1.93
CA GLY A 138 6.71 -11.06 -2.50
C GLY A 138 7.14 -12.41 -1.89
N ALA A 139 6.83 -12.65 -0.62
CA ALA A 139 7.05 -13.91 0.08
C ALA A 139 5.95 -14.98 -0.15
N GLY A 140 5.05 -14.75 -1.10
CA GLY A 140 4.06 -15.74 -1.54
C GLY A 140 2.71 -15.69 -0.82
N ALA A 141 2.41 -14.64 -0.07
CA ALA A 141 1.07 -14.46 0.50
C ALA A 141 0.00 -14.43 -0.60
N HIS A 142 -1.13 -15.09 -0.35
CA HIS A 142 -2.26 -15.10 -1.29
C HIS A 142 -2.92 -13.71 -1.40
N SER A 143 -3.07 -13.04 -0.27
CA SER A 143 -3.61 -11.68 -0.19
C SER A 143 -3.26 -11.03 1.14
N VAL A 144 -3.17 -9.71 1.13
CA VAL A 144 -2.92 -8.91 2.32
C VAL A 144 -3.92 -7.76 2.39
N ILE A 145 -4.65 -7.67 3.47
CA ILE A 145 -5.49 -6.52 3.80
C ILE A 145 -4.78 -5.77 4.93
N GLY A 146 -4.43 -4.52 4.69
CA GLY A 146 -3.85 -3.65 5.71
C GLY A 146 -4.86 -2.64 6.22
N VAL A 147 -4.84 -2.34 7.51
CA VAL A 147 -5.64 -1.28 8.12
C VAL A 147 -4.74 -0.28 8.84
N ASP A 148 -4.88 0.99 8.52
CA ASP A 148 -4.19 2.09 9.18
C ASP A 148 -4.97 3.39 8.93
N PRO A 149 -5.38 4.16 9.96
CA PRO A 149 -6.24 5.34 9.77
C PRO A 149 -5.54 6.54 9.14
N ASN A 150 -4.23 6.50 8.96
CA ASN A 150 -3.44 7.64 8.51
C ASN A 150 -3.57 7.86 6.99
N TRP A 151 -4.05 9.04 6.60
CA TRP A 151 -4.25 9.40 5.20
C TRP A 151 -2.95 9.50 4.39
N LEU A 152 -1.86 9.99 4.98
CA LEU A 152 -0.57 10.05 4.28
C LEU A 152 -0.09 8.64 3.92
N PHE A 153 -0.18 7.70 4.86
CA PHE A 153 0.21 6.32 4.62
C PHE A 153 -0.63 5.66 3.53
N PHE A 154 -1.94 5.95 3.53
CA PHE A 154 -2.81 5.51 2.46
C PHE A 154 -2.38 6.07 1.10
N CYS A 155 -2.06 7.36 1.00
CA CYS A 155 -1.57 7.97 -0.24
C CYS A 155 -0.21 7.38 -0.67
N GLN A 156 0.70 7.11 0.27
CA GLN A 156 1.97 6.44 -0.02
C GLN A 156 1.77 5.02 -0.57
N PHE A 157 0.83 4.26 0.02
CA PHE A 157 0.43 2.97 -0.52
C PHE A 157 -0.13 3.10 -1.95
N GLN A 158 -1.01 4.08 -2.21
CA GLN A 158 -1.58 4.31 -3.53
C GLN A 158 -0.52 4.68 -4.58
N ALA A 159 0.56 5.39 -4.18
CA ALA A 159 1.67 5.70 -5.07
C ALA A 159 2.35 4.42 -5.61
N VAL A 160 2.55 3.43 -4.77
CA VAL A 160 3.12 2.12 -5.15
C VAL A 160 2.10 1.28 -5.91
N GLN A 161 0.85 1.23 -5.40
CA GLN A 161 -0.24 0.46 -6.01
C GLN A 161 -0.55 0.90 -7.45
N ARG A 162 -0.41 2.19 -7.76
CA ARG A 162 -0.57 2.73 -9.11
C ARG A 162 0.26 1.97 -10.14
N TYR A 163 1.48 1.57 -9.77
CA TYR A 163 2.41 0.89 -10.65
C TYR A 163 2.31 -0.63 -10.58
N LEU A 164 2.09 -1.17 -9.39
CA LEU A 164 1.96 -2.62 -9.20
C LEU A 164 0.62 -3.18 -9.69
N GLN A 165 -0.45 -2.40 -9.59
CA GLN A 165 -1.82 -2.80 -9.95
C GLN A 165 -2.22 -4.16 -9.35
N GLN A 166 -1.78 -4.43 -8.10
CA GLN A 166 -1.99 -5.72 -7.44
C GLN A 166 -3.41 -5.83 -6.88
N GLU A 167 -4.13 -6.85 -7.34
CA GLU A 167 -5.46 -7.18 -6.81
C GLU A 167 -5.42 -7.99 -5.51
N ALA A 168 -4.23 -8.26 -5.00
CA ALA A 168 -4.03 -9.04 -3.77
C ALA A 168 -3.68 -8.18 -2.55
N ALA A 169 -3.45 -6.87 -2.72
CA ALA A 169 -3.14 -5.94 -1.64
C ALA A 169 -4.19 -4.84 -1.52
N TRP A 170 -4.70 -4.65 -0.31
CA TRP A 170 -5.73 -3.66 -0.01
C TRP A 170 -5.37 -2.88 1.24
N HIS A 171 -5.09 -1.59 1.09
CA HIS A 171 -4.94 -0.69 2.23
C HIS A 171 -6.30 -0.03 2.52
N LEU A 172 -6.81 -0.24 3.73
CA LEU A 172 -8.04 0.36 4.21
C LEU A 172 -7.68 1.47 5.20
N PRO A 173 -8.04 2.72 4.91
CA PRO A 173 -7.68 3.85 5.79
C PRO A 173 -8.62 3.93 7.00
N PHE A 174 -8.75 2.82 7.74
CA PHE A 174 -9.65 2.68 8.89
C PHE A 174 -8.88 2.36 10.16
N PRO A 175 -9.40 2.78 11.33
CA PRO A 175 -8.84 2.36 12.60
C PRO A 175 -9.17 0.90 12.88
N PHE A 176 -8.42 0.28 13.81
CA PHE A 176 -8.58 -1.12 14.20
C PHE A 176 -9.99 -1.43 14.70
N GLU A 177 -10.63 -0.48 15.37
CA GLU A 177 -11.96 -0.60 15.96
C GLU A 177 -13.07 -0.80 14.91
N ASP A 178 -12.78 -0.49 13.64
CA ASP A 178 -13.69 -0.68 12.53
C ASP A 178 -13.67 -2.11 11.95
N LEU A 179 -12.73 -2.94 12.41
CA LEU A 179 -12.69 -4.35 12.03
C LEU A 179 -13.84 -5.14 12.67
N PRO A 180 -14.37 -6.19 12.02
CA PRO A 180 -15.35 -7.06 12.62
C PRO A 180 -14.76 -7.80 13.82
N ALA A 181 -15.59 -8.06 14.83
CA ALA A 181 -15.15 -8.74 16.05
C ALA A 181 -14.73 -10.21 15.79
N ASN A 182 -15.25 -10.82 14.73
CA ASN A 182 -14.86 -12.15 14.28
C ASN A 182 -14.24 -12.07 12.89
N LEU A 183 -13.02 -12.57 12.77
CA LEU A 183 -12.23 -12.60 11.54
C LEU A 183 -12.06 -14.01 10.98
N GLU A 184 -12.64 -15.03 11.62
CA GLU A 184 -12.59 -16.44 11.23
C GLU A 184 -13.74 -16.85 10.33
#